data_8aa631f3e7ece58b56657fedd02f8aef
#
_entry.id   8aa631f3e7ece58b56657fedd02f8aef
#
_cell.length_a   1.000
_cell.length_b   1.000
_cell.length_c   1.000
_cell.angle_alpha   90.00
_cell.angle_beta   90.00
_cell.angle_gamma   90.00
#
_symmetry.space_group_name_H-M   'P 1'
#
loop_
_entity.id
_entity.type
_entity.pdbx_description
1 polymer ?
#
loop_
_entity_poly.entity_id
_entity_poly.type
_entity_poly.pdbx_seq_one_letter_code
_entity_poly.pdbx_strand_id
1 'polypeptide(L)'
;ASDIPIRRAAEIIMNTLPVCKERGISYATFTLVDIEPNATVRIMEYDNPPYVLIRQQTIIEPIKDISPIERKNKKTAPKKDALLYYSRYEARPGDRLVFFSDGVTQSGMGTVNYPFGWGFLNAQEFILQKVIENPMISARELARAVVQKACMNDGFKPKDDITCGVIYFRKPRDLLIMTGPPVHKESDSEIARIFSLFDGHKVICGGTTANILSRELKRPIKVNLKDFDPKVPPYSEMEGADMVTEGIITMGAVSEILENGANMDRLKNNAATRMVELFLNCDRIWFVVGTKINEAHQDPNMPVELEIRRNVVKKIASLLEEKYLKEVRIQYF
;
A
#
# COMPACT_ATOMS: atom_id res chain seq x y z
N ALA A 1 -10.69 -20.94 9.62
CA ALA A 1 -9.30 -21.11 10.03
C ALA A 1 -9.25 -21.20 11.55
N SER A 2 -8.72 -22.31 12.09
CA SER A 2 -8.58 -22.49 13.54
C SER A 2 -7.54 -21.52 14.05
N ASP A 3 -7.89 -20.71 15.06
CA ASP A 3 -6.96 -19.81 15.75
C ASP A 3 -5.83 -20.62 16.39
N ILE A 4 -4.71 -20.71 15.67
CA ILE A 4 -3.49 -21.28 16.24
C ILE A 4 -2.84 -20.16 17.05
N PRO A 5 -2.71 -20.28 18.39
CA PRO A 5 -2.02 -19.27 19.18
C PRO A 5 -0.62 -19.02 18.62
N ILE A 6 -0.19 -17.77 18.51
CA ILE A 6 1.10 -17.36 17.94
C ILE A 6 2.27 -18.15 18.54
N ARG A 7 2.20 -18.48 19.85
CA ARG A 7 3.18 -19.29 20.56
C ARG A 7 3.29 -20.69 19.97
N ARG A 8 2.14 -21.32 19.66
CA ARG A 8 2.12 -22.65 19.04
C ARG A 8 2.62 -22.64 17.60
N ALA A 9 2.35 -21.56 16.85
CA ALA A 9 2.92 -21.38 15.52
C ALA A 9 4.45 -21.31 15.58
N ALA A 10 5.01 -20.55 16.52
CA ALA A 10 6.45 -20.48 16.75
C ALA A 10 7.04 -21.86 17.13
N GLU A 11 6.39 -22.59 18.04
CA GLU A 11 6.82 -23.94 18.43
C GLU A 11 6.83 -24.93 17.23
N ILE A 12 5.80 -24.88 16.38
CA ILE A 12 5.75 -25.70 15.17
C ILE A 12 6.92 -25.37 14.25
N ILE A 13 7.12 -24.08 13.93
CA ILE A 13 8.23 -23.65 13.08
C ILE A 13 9.57 -24.14 13.65
N MET A 14 9.82 -23.92 14.93
CA MET A 14 11.07 -24.29 15.57
C MET A 14 11.30 -25.79 15.65
N ASN A 15 10.25 -26.61 15.78
CA ASN A 15 10.37 -28.06 15.84
C ASN A 15 10.45 -28.73 14.45
N THR A 16 10.00 -28.04 13.38
CA THR A 16 10.03 -28.56 12.01
C THR A 16 11.27 -28.16 11.23
N LEU A 17 11.87 -27.00 11.58
CA LEU A 17 13.07 -26.53 10.89
C LEU A 17 14.34 -27.25 11.37
N PRO A 18 15.20 -27.68 10.44
CA PRO A 18 16.45 -28.34 10.78
C PRO A 18 17.41 -27.40 11.51
N VAL A 19 18.31 -27.95 12.29
CA VAL A 19 19.43 -27.21 12.88
C VAL A 19 20.65 -27.38 11.97
N CYS A 20 21.36 -26.28 11.69
CA CYS A 20 22.61 -26.33 10.95
C CYS A 20 23.66 -27.11 11.75
N LYS A 21 24.01 -28.30 11.26
CA LYS A 21 24.95 -29.19 11.96
C LYS A 21 26.35 -28.60 12.12
N GLU A 22 26.79 -27.78 11.20
CA GLU A 22 28.16 -27.21 11.21
C GLU A 22 28.30 -26.05 12.19
N ARG A 23 27.28 -25.20 12.30
CA ARG A 23 27.32 -24.01 13.16
C ARG A 23 26.61 -24.20 14.50
N GLY A 24 25.79 -25.23 14.65
CA GLY A 24 25.01 -25.50 15.87
C GLY A 24 23.97 -24.43 16.21
N ILE A 25 23.56 -23.64 15.18
CA ILE A 25 22.53 -22.60 15.28
C ILE A 25 21.26 -23.04 14.57
N SER A 26 20.13 -22.41 14.85
CA SER A 26 18.91 -22.63 14.13
C SER A 26 19.07 -22.29 12.66
N TYR A 27 18.48 -23.11 11.77
CA TYR A 27 18.57 -22.89 10.32
C TYR A 27 17.71 -21.73 9.84
N ALA A 28 16.75 -21.29 10.65
CA ALA A 28 15.93 -20.14 10.32
C ALA A 28 15.68 -19.25 11.54
N THR A 29 15.76 -17.98 11.28
CA THR A 29 15.29 -16.88 12.13
C THR A 29 13.89 -16.50 11.69
N PHE A 30 13.07 -15.95 12.57
CA PHE A 30 11.75 -15.47 12.18
C PHE A 30 11.22 -14.37 13.11
N THR A 31 10.33 -13.57 12.56
CA THR A 31 9.47 -12.66 13.29
C THR A 31 8.02 -12.99 12.91
N LEU A 32 7.24 -13.42 13.88
CA LEU A 32 5.81 -13.67 13.72
C LEU A 32 5.03 -12.46 14.25
N VAL A 33 4.11 -11.95 13.44
CA VAL A 33 3.23 -10.85 13.83
C VAL A 33 1.79 -11.34 13.67
N ASP A 34 1.03 -11.27 14.75
CA ASP A 34 -0.39 -11.60 14.81
C ASP A 34 -1.18 -10.34 15.20
N ILE A 35 -2.19 -10.00 14.40
CA ILE A 35 -2.98 -8.78 14.56
C ILE A 35 -4.45 -9.17 14.71
N GLU A 36 -5.01 -8.88 15.87
CA GLU A 36 -6.43 -9.14 16.15
C GLU A 36 -7.32 -7.99 15.64
N PRO A 37 -8.62 -8.25 15.39
CA PRO A 37 -9.56 -7.22 14.95
C PRO A 37 -9.71 -6.03 15.91
N ASN A 38 -9.43 -6.23 17.19
CA ASN A 38 -9.42 -5.19 18.24
C ASN A 38 -8.12 -4.37 18.27
N ALA A 39 -7.28 -4.49 17.25
CA ALA A 39 -5.96 -3.86 17.13
C ALA A 39 -4.92 -4.32 18.15
N THR A 40 -5.13 -5.44 18.85
CA THR A 40 -4.09 -6.08 19.66
C THR A 40 -3.05 -6.69 18.70
N VAL A 41 -1.79 -6.32 18.88
CA VAL A 41 -0.65 -6.88 18.13
C VAL A 41 0.18 -7.74 19.06
N ARG A 42 0.44 -8.96 18.64
CA ARG A 42 1.33 -9.91 19.30
C ARG A 42 2.51 -10.21 18.38
N ILE A 43 3.71 -10.18 18.93
CA ILE A 43 4.94 -10.40 18.16
C ILE A 43 5.78 -11.44 18.87
N MET A 44 6.31 -12.38 18.09
CA MET A 44 7.32 -13.32 18.53
C MET A 44 8.54 -13.22 17.63
N GLU A 45 9.70 -13.01 18.24
CA GLU A 45 10.99 -12.85 17.56
C GLU A 45 11.92 -13.98 17.96
N TYR A 46 12.55 -14.59 16.97
CA TYR A 46 13.53 -15.62 17.14
C TYR A 46 14.76 -15.33 16.28
N ASP A 47 15.85 -14.93 16.91
CA ASP A 47 17.17 -14.70 16.33
C ASP A 47 17.21 -13.69 15.13
N ASN A 48 16.15 -12.91 14.96
CA ASN A 48 16.07 -11.79 14.02
C ASN A 48 16.48 -10.48 14.74
N PRO A 49 16.90 -9.45 13.97
CA PRO A 49 17.01 -8.10 14.53
C PRO A 49 15.68 -7.66 15.16
N PRO A 50 15.71 -6.90 16.26
CA PRO A 50 14.50 -6.40 16.88
C PRO A 50 13.64 -5.57 15.92
N TYR A 51 12.32 -5.67 16.04
CA TYR A 51 11.43 -4.78 15.30
C TYR A 51 11.50 -3.35 15.83
N VAL A 52 11.14 -2.39 14.98
CA VAL A 52 11.02 -0.98 15.32
C VAL A 52 9.54 -0.60 15.33
N LEU A 53 9.03 -0.10 16.46
CA LEU A 53 7.69 0.47 16.56
C LEU A 53 7.79 1.99 16.66
N ILE A 54 7.16 2.70 15.71
CA ILE A 54 7.10 4.15 15.69
C ILE A 54 5.66 4.60 15.92
N ARG A 55 5.47 5.46 16.91
CA ARG A 55 4.21 6.13 17.27
C ARG A 55 4.45 7.63 17.36
N GLN A 56 3.66 8.43 16.65
CA GLN A 56 3.78 9.90 16.66
C GLN A 56 5.23 10.39 16.49
N GLN A 57 5.95 9.81 15.51
CA GLN A 57 7.35 10.14 15.22
C GLN A 57 8.34 9.85 16.38
N THR A 58 7.98 8.95 17.26
CA THR A 58 8.81 8.53 18.39
C THR A 58 8.93 7.00 18.39
N ILE A 59 10.09 6.48 18.75
CA ILE A 59 10.28 5.05 18.92
C ILE A 59 9.64 4.63 20.24
N ILE A 60 8.86 3.55 20.16
CA ILE A 60 8.21 2.91 21.31
C ILE A 60 8.87 1.54 21.50
N GLU A 61 9.24 1.24 22.72
CA GLU A 61 9.79 -0.07 23.10
C GLU A 61 8.79 -0.83 23.96
N PRO A 62 7.97 -1.70 23.38
CA PRO A 62 7.08 -2.57 24.16
C PRO A 62 7.89 -3.53 25.04
N ILE A 63 7.33 -3.86 26.21
CA ILE A 63 7.95 -4.84 27.11
C ILE A 63 8.06 -6.18 26.36
N LYS A 64 9.23 -6.78 26.41
CA LYS A 64 9.53 -8.09 25.83
C LYS A 64 9.71 -9.11 26.92
N ASP A 65 8.88 -10.13 26.91
CA ASP A 65 9.03 -11.29 27.78
C ASP A 65 9.88 -12.35 27.09
N ILE A 66 10.78 -12.99 27.83
CA ILE A 66 11.55 -14.12 27.33
C ILE A 66 10.68 -15.35 27.50
N SER A 67 10.37 -16.02 26.38
CA SER A 67 9.62 -17.27 26.41
C SER A 67 10.59 -18.45 26.36
N PRO A 68 10.64 -19.30 27.42
CA PRO A 68 11.45 -20.51 27.38
C PRO A 68 10.87 -21.47 26.32
N ILE A 69 11.74 -22.08 25.54
CA ILE A 69 11.36 -23.04 24.52
C ILE A 69 11.76 -24.42 24.99
N GLU A 70 10.78 -25.29 25.19
CA GLU A 70 11.02 -26.71 25.32
C GLU A 70 11.13 -27.39 23.94
N ARG A 71 12.36 -27.64 23.49
CA ARG A 71 12.56 -28.49 22.32
C ARG A 71 12.41 -29.97 22.69
N LYS A 72 11.50 -30.64 22.02
CA LYS A 72 11.25 -32.11 22.25
C LYS A 72 12.46 -32.98 21.92
N ASN A 73 13.41 -32.48 21.15
CA ASN A 73 14.56 -33.26 20.67
C ASN A 73 15.89 -32.62 21.11
N LYS A 74 16.40 -33.01 22.30
CA LYS A 74 17.65 -32.51 22.87
C LYS A 74 18.90 -32.75 21.99
N LYS A 75 18.86 -33.70 21.04
CA LYS A 75 19.97 -33.97 20.12
C LYS A 75 20.14 -32.96 19.00
N THR A 76 19.13 -32.12 18.76
CA THR A 76 19.11 -31.07 17.71
C THR A 76 19.03 -29.67 18.29
N ALA A 77 19.24 -29.49 19.58
CA ALA A 77 19.25 -28.17 20.20
C ALA A 77 20.50 -27.39 19.75
N PRO A 78 20.38 -26.10 19.38
CA PRO A 78 21.56 -25.27 19.12
C PRO A 78 22.43 -25.18 20.36
N LYS A 79 23.74 -25.05 20.16
CA LYS A 79 24.74 -24.86 21.22
C LYS A 79 24.59 -23.56 22.00
N LYS A 80 23.88 -22.58 21.44
CA LYS A 80 23.50 -21.31 22.06
C LYS A 80 22.01 -21.36 22.39
N ASP A 81 21.62 -21.01 23.59
CA ASP A 81 20.23 -20.81 23.98
C ASP A 81 19.67 -19.64 23.18
N ALA A 82 19.05 -19.93 22.05
CA ALA A 82 18.38 -18.92 21.28
C ALA A 82 17.11 -18.51 22.03
N LEU A 83 16.99 -17.25 22.33
CA LEU A 83 15.89 -16.69 23.10
C LEU A 83 14.73 -16.35 22.19
N LEU A 84 13.54 -16.80 22.56
CA LEU A 84 12.28 -16.39 21.94
C LEU A 84 11.72 -15.21 22.74
N TYR A 85 11.60 -14.07 22.07
CA TYR A 85 11.02 -12.88 22.68
C TYR A 85 9.55 -12.76 22.31
N TYR A 86 8.73 -12.49 23.28
CA TYR A 86 7.30 -12.21 23.10
C TYR A 86 7.00 -10.78 23.53
N SER A 87 6.23 -10.06 22.72
CA SER A 87 5.70 -8.76 23.07
C SER A 87 4.24 -8.61 22.64
N ARG A 88 3.51 -7.76 23.37
CA ARG A 88 2.13 -7.43 23.09
C ARG A 88 1.90 -5.94 23.27
N TYR A 89 1.18 -5.33 22.35
CA TYR A 89 0.74 -3.94 22.48
C TYR A 89 -0.58 -3.72 21.75
N GLU A 90 -1.24 -2.59 22.05
CA GLU A 90 -2.40 -2.13 21.31
C GLU A 90 -1.97 -1.11 20.25
N ALA A 91 -2.22 -1.43 18.99
CA ALA A 91 -1.91 -0.54 17.88
C ALA A 91 -2.85 0.66 17.86
N ARG A 92 -2.31 1.81 17.48
CA ARG A 92 -3.05 3.07 17.32
C ARG A 92 -2.90 3.58 15.89
N PRO A 93 -3.89 4.33 15.39
CA PRO A 93 -3.72 5.02 14.11
C PRO A 93 -2.47 5.90 14.11
N GLY A 94 -1.63 5.73 13.09
CA GLY A 94 -0.33 6.37 12.98
C GLY A 94 0.85 5.46 13.32
N ASP A 95 0.63 4.32 13.99
CA ASP A 95 1.69 3.39 14.33
C ASP A 95 2.29 2.74 13.08
N ARG A 96 3.60 2.58 13.08
CA ARG A 96 4.34 1.80 12.09
C ARG A 96 5.18 0.75 12.79
N LEU A 97 4.94 -0.51 12.45
CA LEU A 97 5.75 -1.63 12.87
C LEU A 97 6.67 -2.00 11.69
N VAL A 98 7.96 -1.92 11.90
CA VAL A 98 8.98 -2.25 10.90
C VAL A 98 9.82 -3.42 11.40
N PHE A 99 9.97 -4.44 10.60
CA PHE A 99 10.80 -5.61 10.89
C PHE A 99 11.61 -5.99 9.64
N PHE A 100 12.78 -6.55 9.83
CA PHE A 100 13.70 -6.82 8.74
C PHE A 100 14.65 -7.98 9.07
N SER A 101 15.24 -8.58 8.03
CA SER A 101 16.25 -9.62 8.16
C SER A 101 17.60 -9.01 8.59
N ASP A 102 18.49 -9.86 9.08
CA ASP A 102 19.84 -9.48 9.50
C ASP A 102 20.69 -8.93 8.35
N GLY A 103 20.40 -9.28 7.09
CA GLY A 103 21.01 -8.65 5.91
C GLY A 103 20.87 -7.13 5.87
N VAL A 104 19.84 -6.55 6.52
CA VAL A 104 19.71 -5.10 6.67
C VAL A 104 20.77 -4.58 7.65
N THR A 105 20.88 -5.17 8.85
CA THR A 105 21.81 -4.72 9.88
C THR A 105 23.26 -5.06 9.58
N GLN A 106 23.52 -6.12 8.83
CA GLN A 106 24.84 -6.55 8.39
C GLN A 106 25.31 -5.84 7.12
N SER A 107 24.42 -5.10 6.42
CA SER A 107 24.78 -4.40 5.19
C SER A 107 26.00 -3.50 5.36
N GLY A 108 26.88 -3.49 4.36
CA GLY A 108 28.15 -2.75 4.40
C GLY A 108 29.25 -3.37 5.26
N MET A 109 29.01 -4.55 5.86
CA MET A 109 30.00 -5.21 6.74
C MET A 109 31.37 -5.35 6.06
N GLY A 110 32.45 -4.97 6.80
CA GLY A 110 33.83 -4.97 6.32
C GLY A 110 34.19 -3.75 5.46
N THR A 111 33.30 -2.79 5.28
CA THR A 111 33.64 -1.50 4.64
C THR A 111 34.17 -0.50 5.66
N VAL A 112 34.86 0.54 5.19
CA VAL A 112 35.39 1.60 6.05
C VAL A 112 34.30 2.29 6.86
N ASN A 113 33.11 2.49 6.24
CA ASN A 113 31.99 3.17 6.90
C ASN A 113 31.24 2.26 7.88
N TYR A 114 31.22 0.95 7.62
CA TYR A 114 30.47 -0.02 8.41
C TYR A 114 31.29 -1.29 8.66
N PRO A 115 32.37 -1.20 9.46
CA PRO A 115 33.29 -2.35 9.69
C PRO A 115 32.55 -3.56 10.30
N PHE A 116 31.51 -3.32 11.11
CA PHE A 116 30.67 -4.34 11.77
C PHE A 116 29.24 -4.43 11.19
N GLY A 117 29.02 -3.90 10.00
CA GLY A 117 27.71 -3.74 9.39
C GLY A 117 27.04 -2.40 9.75
N TRP A 118 25.91 -2.11 9.11
CA TRP A 118 25.15 -0.87 9.36
C TRP A 118 24.67 -0.80 10.81
N GLY A 119 24.29 -1.94 11.39
CA GLY A 119 23.84 -2.05 12.78
C GLY A 119 22.38 -1.67 12.98
N PHE A 120 21.80 -2.20 14.07
CA PHE A 120 20.39 -1.99 14.40
C PHE A 120 20.07 -0.52 14.69
N LEU A 121 20.88 0.15 15.51
CA LEU A 121 20.61 1.54 15.91
C LEU A 121 20.62 2.51 14.72
N ASN A 122 21.57 2.35 13.80
CA ASN A 122 21.62 3.19 12.60
C ASN A 122 20.42 2.92 11.66
N ALA A 123 20.00 1.65 11.53
CA ALA A 123 18.81 1.31 10.76
C ALA A 123 17.55 1.90 11.41
N GLN A 124 17.41 1.80 12.72
CA GLN A 124 16.32 2.38 13.50
C GLN A 124 16.24 3.90 13.34
N GLU A 125 17.37 4.59 13.47
CA GLU A 125 17.46 6.05 13.29
C GLU A 125 17.08 6.46 11.86
N PHE A 126 17.58 5.75 10.84
CA PHE A 126 17.22 5.99 9.45
C PHE A 126 15.71 5.84 9.20
N ILE A 127 15.09 4.78 9.75
CA ILE A 127 13.66 4.54 9.64
C ILE A 127 12.87 5.69 10.27
N LEU A 128 13.25 6.09 11.49
CA LEU A 128 12.63 7.21 12.19
C LEU A 128 12.74 8.51 11.40
N GLN A 129 13.94 8.80 10.89
CA GLN A 129 14.18 9.98 10.07
C GLN A 129 13.29 10.04 8.84
N LYS A 130 13.09 8.91 8.11
CA LYS A 130 12.18 8.82 6.97
C LYS A 130 10.73 9.12 7.34
N VAL A 131 10.30 8.71 8.53
CA VAL A 131 8.95 9.00 9.03
C VAL A 131 8.81 10.47 9.45
N ILE A 132 9.86 11.09 10.00
CA ILE A 132 9.87 12.51 10.35
C ILE A 132 9.84 13.38 9.09
N GLU A 133 10.69 13.05 8.09
CA GLU A 133 10.74 13.76 6.81
C GLU A 133 9.42 13.71 6.04
N ASN A 134 8.75 12.56 6.08
CA ASN A 134 7.45 12.37 5.45
C ASN A 134 6.50 11.60 6.39
N PRO A 135 5.71 12.29 7.24
CA PRO A 135 4.76 11.64 8.15
C PRO A 135 3.69 10.79 7.45
N MET A 136 3.47 11.03 6.17
CA MET A 136 2.51 10.29 5.34
C MET A 136 3.16 9.18 4.50
N ILE A 137 4.46 8.93 4.66
CA ILE A 137 5.18 7.88 3.91
C ILE A 137 4.42 6.56 3.99
N SER A 138 4.18 5.94 2.85
CA SER A 138 3.48 4.65 2.78
C SER A 138 4.35 3.51 3.34
N ALA A 139 3.71 2.41 3.74
CA ALA A 139 4.43 1.21 4.19
C ALA A 139 5.40 0.70 3.10
N ARG A 140 4.95 0.71 1.84
CA ARG A 140 5.77 0.29 0.69
C ARG A 140 7.00 1.18 0.49
N GLU A 141 6.82 2.49 0.52
CA GLU A 141 7.93 3.44 0.32
C GLU A 141 8.95 3.36 1.46
N LEU A 142 8.47 3.22 2.71
CA LEU A 142 9.36 3.06 3.86
C LEU A 142 10.16 1.76 3.77
N ALA A 143 9.51 0.61 3.50
CA ALA A 143 10.19 -0.67 3.32
C ALA A 143 11.23 -0.59 2.19
N ARG A 144 10.86 0.01 1.06
CA ARG A 144 11.75 0.22 -0.07
C ARG A 144 12.96 1.09 0.27
N ALA A 145 12.76 2.18 1.01
CA ALA A 145 13.85 3.06 1.44
C ALA A 145 14.88 2.30 2.29
N VAL A 146 14.41 1.43 3.21
CA VAL A 146 15.29 0.59 4.06
C VAL A 146 16.09 -0.39 3.20
N VAL A 147 15.43 -1.13 2.31
CA VAL A 147 16.08 -2.10 1.42
C VAL A 147 17.09 -1.40 0.50
N GLN A 148 16.71 -0.28 -0.11
CA GLN A 148 17.63 0.49 -0.96
C GLN A 148 18.85 0.98 -0.20
N LYS A 149 18.67 1.49 1.01
CA LYS A 149 19.79 1.93 1.85
C LYS A 149 20.73 0.78 2.18
N ALA A 150 20.21 -0.38 2.55
CA ALA A 150 21.01 -1.57 2.80
C ALA A 150 21.76 -2.04 1.53
N CYS A 151 21.10 -2.10 0.40
CA CYS A 151 21.75 -2.41 -0.89
C CYS A 151 22.87 -1.39 -1.24
N MET A 152 22.65 -0.10 -0.99
CA MET A 152 23.67 0.93 -1.21
C MET A 152 24.88 0.72 -0.31
N ASN A 153 24.68 0.34 0.97
CA ASN A 153 25.78 0.04 1.89
C ASN A 153 26.67 -1.10 1.39
N ASP A 154 26.09 -2.07 0.65
CA ASP A 154 26.81 -3.18 0.01
C ASP A 154 27.31 -2.86 -1.41
N GLY A 155 27.23 -1.60 -1.85
CA GLY A 155 27.60 -1.19 -3.20
C GLY A 155 26.73 -1.85 -4.29
N PHE A 156 25.43 -2.05 -4.00
CA PHE A 156 24.45 -2.74 -4.86
C PHE A 156 24.80 -4.21 -5.18
N LYS A 157 25.61 -4.84 -4.35
CA LYS A 157 25.93 -6.27 -4.39
C LYS A 157 25.67 -6.88 -3.01
N PRO A 158 24.41 -7.13 -2.65
CA PRO A 158 24.05 -7.70 -1.36
C PRO A 158 24.83 -8.97 -1.07
N LYS A 159 25.34 -9.08 0.16
CA LYS A 159 26.10 -10.25 0.63
C LYS A 159 25.21 -11.27 1.30
N ASP A 160 23.97 -10.85 1.64
CA ASP A 160 22.94 -11.68 2.25
C ASP A 160 21.55 -11.23 1.79
N ASP A 161 20.52 -11.99 2.09
CA ASP A 161 19.13 -11.70 1.78
C ASP A 161 18.62 -10.49 2.57
N ILE A 162 18.28 -9.42 1.86
CA ILE A 162 17.77 -8.18 2.44
C ILE A 162 16.25 -8.13 2.31
N THR A 163 15.56 -8.26 3.44
CA THR A 163 14.10 -8.19 3.51
C THR A 163 13.66 -7.16 4.54
N CYS A 164 12.65 -6.37 4.21
CA CYS A 164 12.00 -5.44 5.14
C CYS A 164 10.48 -5.50 4.98
N GLY A 165 9.77 -5.68 6.09
CA GLY A 165 8.32 -5.59 6.19
C GLY A 165 7.90 -4.38 7.00
N VAL A 166 6.83 -3.71 6.57
CA VAL A 166 6.23 -2.57 7.27
C VAL A 166 4.73 -2.76 7.39
N ILE A 167 4.22 -2.65 8.61
CA ILE A 167 2.78 -2.59 8.89
C ILE A 167 2.46 -1.19 9.37
N TYR A 168 1.61 -0.49 8.63
CA TYR A 168 1.17 0.87 8.93
C TYR A 168 -0.30 0.87 9.36
N PHE A 169 -0.55 1.13 10.63
CA PHE A 169 -1.90 1.28 11.19
C PHE A 169 -2.40 2.68 10.93
N ARG A 170 -3.43 2.84 10.12
CA ARG A 170 -4.01 4.14 9.78
C ARG A 170 -5.51 4.06 9.50
N LYS A 171 -6.17 5.18 9.54
CA LYS A 171 -7.55 5.26 9.04
C LYS A 171 -7.58 4.94 7.56
N PRO A 172 -8.59 4.24 7.06
CA PRO A 172 -8.78 4.04 5.64
C PRO A 172 -8.83 5.37 4.90
N ARG A 173 -8.26 5.40 3.71
CA ARG A 173 -8.34 6.52 2.78
C ARG A 173 -9.38 6.19 1.72
N ASP A 174 -10.29 7.12 1.51
CA ASP A 174 -11.41 6.96 0.61
C ASP A 174 -11.16 7.70 -0.71
N LEU A 175 -11.60 7.10 -1.81
CA LEU A 175 -11.52 7.68 -3.14
C LEU A 175 -12.88 7.53 -3.84
N LEU A 176 -13.43 8.65 -4.31
CA LEU A 176 -14.62 8.69 -5.14
C LEU A 176 -14.22 8.88 -6.61
N ILE A 177 -14.70 8.02 -7.48
CA ILE A 177 -14.56 8.14 -8.93
C ILE A 177 -15.94 8.36 -9.54
N MET A 178 -16.16 9.47 -10.19
CA MET A 178 -17.40 9.76 -10.89
C MET A 178 -17.18 9.70 -12.40
N THR A 179 -17.97 8.87 -13.10
CA THR A 179 -17.86 8.72 -14.55
C THR A 179 -19.21 8.51 -15.22
N GLY A 180 -19.43 9.23 -16.30
CA GLY A 180 -20.68 9.19 -17.09
C GLY A 180 -21.81 10.04 -16.49
N PRO A 181 -22.70 10.56 -17.34
CA PRO A 181 -23.89 11.26 -16.90
C PRO A 181 -24.96 10.27 -16.39
N PRO A 182 -25.76 10.65 -15.37
CA PRO A 182 -26.91 9.86 -14.95
C PRO A 182 -28.00 9.79 -16.06
N VAL A 183 -28.86 8.77 -16.01
CA VAL A 183 -29.95 8.61 -16.99
C VAL A 183 -30.93 9.77 -16.91
N HIS A 184 -31.34 10.13 -15.71
CA HIS A 184 -32.32 11.17 -15.46
C HIS A 184 -31.61 12.46 -15.04
N LYS A 185 -32.04 13.58 -15.63
CA LYS A 185 -31.49 14.91 -15.33
C LYS A 185 -31.71 15.33 -13.86
N GLU A 186 -32.78 14.84 -13.27
CA GLU A 186 -33.10 15.04 -11.85
C GLU A 186 -32.03 14.49 -10.91
N SER A 187 -31.29 13.47 -11.37
CA SER A 187 -30.18 12.88 -10.61
C SER A 187 -28.88 13.72 -10.66
N ASP A 188 -28.81 14.76 -11.49
CA ASP A 188 -27.65 15.66 -11.57
C ASP A 188 -27.35 16.31 -10.20
N SER A 189 -28.40 16.75 -9.50
CA SER A 189 -28.28 17.33 -8.17
C SER A 189 -27.87 16.31 -7.11
N GLU A 190 -28.30 15.05 -7.25
CA GLU A 190 -27.94 13.97 -6.33
C GLU A 190 -26.47 13.60 -6.46
N ILE A 191 -25.94 13.44 -7.68
CA ILE A 191 -24.52 13.15 -7.88
C ILE A 191 -23.64 14.33 -7.41
N ALA A 192 -24.10 15.56 -7.60
CA ALA A 192 -23.40 16.75 -7.08
C ALA A 192 -23.39 16.78 -5.55
N ARG A 193 -24.49 16.36 -4.90
CA ARG A 193 -24.55 16.22 -3.44
C ARG A 193 -23.61 15.13 -2.94
N ILE A 194 -23.56 13.97 -3.59
CA ILE A 194 -22.60 12.88 -3.25
C ILE A 194 -21.18 13.42 -3.34
N PHE A 195 -20.84 14.08 -4.44
CA PHE A 195 -19.51 14.67 -4.63
C PHE A 195 -19.15 15.68 -3.55
N SER A 196 -20.09 16.55 -3.21
CA SER A 196 -19.85 17.63 -2.23
C SER A 196 -19.67 17.11 -0.80
N LEU A 197 -20.47 16.09 -0.41
CA LEU A 197 -20.47 15.52 0.94
C LEU A 197 -19.40 14.44 1.18
N PHE A 198 -18.82 13.91 0.11
CA PHE A 198 -17.82 12.87 0.26
C PHE A 198 -16.55 13.42 0.89
N ASP A 199 -16.10 12.77 1.97
CA ASP A 199 -14.86 13.09 2.68
C ASP A 199 -13.76 12.13 2.22
N GLY A 200 -12.88 12.61 1.32
CA GLY A 200 -11.81 11.82 0.71
C GLY A 200 -11.37 12.41 -0.62
N HIS A 201 -10.52 11.66 -1.31
CA HIS A 201 -10.06 12.00 -2.65
C HIS A 201 -11.20 11.87 -3.67
N LYS A 202 -11.21 12.73 -4.69
CA LYS A 202 -12.28 12.80 -5.69
C LYS A 202 -11.72 12.95 -7.09
N VAL A 203 -12.09 12.07 -7.98
CA VAL A 203 -11.74 12.14 -9.40
C VAL A 203 -12.99 12.15 -10.25
N ILE A 204 -13.01 13.02 -11.24
CA ILE A 204 -14.07 13.11 -12.23
C ILE A 204 -13.51 12.60 -13.56
N CYS A 205 -14.16 11.58 -14.13
CA CYS A 205 -13.79 10.97 -15.41
C CYS A 205 -14.87 11.26 -16.47
N GLY A 206 -14.54 12.12 -17.41
CA GLY A 206 -15.40 12.49 -18.53
C GLY A 206 -15.90 13.93 -18.49
N GLY A 207 -15.76 14.61 -19.64
CA GLY A 207 -16.15 16.02 -19.80
C GLY A 207 -17.61 16.30 -19.47
N THR A 208 -18.53 15.40 -19.87
CA THR A 208 -19.96 15.55 -19.58
C THR A 208 -20.24 15.53 -18.08
N THR A 209 -19.64 14.57 -17.35
CA THR A 209 -19.77 14.49 -15.88
C THR A 209 -19.18 15.73 -15.22
N ALA A 210 -18.03 16.18 -15.68
CA ALA A 210 -17.38 17.38 -15.18
C ALA A 210 -18.26 18.64 -15.42
N ASN A 211 -18.87 18.78 -16.57
CA ASN A 211 -19.78 19.90 -16.88
C ASN A 211 -21.03 19.88 -16.00
N ILE A 212 -21.60 18.71 -15.72
CA ILE A 212 -22.73 18.58 -14.79
C ILE A 212 -22.33 19.07 -13.41
N LEU A 213 -21.24 18.53 -12.85
CA LEU A 213 -20.75 18.91 -11.52
C LEU A 213 -20.35 20.38 -11.45
N SER A 214 -19.70 20.91 -12.49
CA SER A 214 -19.36 22.33 -12.60
C SER A 214 -20.59 23.22 -12.54
N ARG A 215 -21.66 22.87 -13.26
CA ARG A 215 -22.93 23.60 -13.28
C ARG A 215 -23.65 23.55 -11.93
N GLU A 216 -23.83 22.36 -11.38
CA GLU A 216 -24.58 22.15 -10.13
C GLU A 216 -23.87 22.78 -8.93
N LEU A 217 -22.52 22.68 -8.87
CA LEU A 217 -21.72 23.20 -7.77
C LEU A 217 -21.23 24.63 -8.00
N LYS A 218 -21.46 25.19 -9.20
CA LYS A 218 -20.94 26.53 -9.61
C LYS A 218 -19.42 26.65 -9.48
N ARG A 219 -18.70 25.59 -9.83
CA ARG A 219 -17.23 25.52 -9.76
C ARG A 219 -16.66 25.42 -11.17
N PRO A 220 -15.82 26.37 -11.61
CA PRO A 220 -15.26 26.37 -12.96
C PRO A 220 -14.21 25.26 -13.13
N ILE A 221 -14.15 24.70 -14.34
CA ILE A 221 -13.12 23.74 -14.75
C ILE A 221 -11.99 24.53 -15.41
N LYS A 222 -10.75 24.28 -14.97
CA LYS A 222 -9.53 24.90 -15.53
C LYS A 222 -8.69 23.83 -16.20
N VAL A 223 -8.43 23.96 -17.49
CA VAL A 223 -7.60 23.02 -18.25
C VAL A 223 -6.13 23.20 -17.85
N ASN A 224 -5.45 22.12 -17.51
CA ASN A 224 -4.02 22.10 -17.23
C ASN A 224 -3.29 21.49 -18.44
N LEU A 225 -2.52 22.30 -19.16
CA LEU A 225 -1.79 21.87 -20.36
C LEU A 225 -0.32 21.49 -20.09
N LYS A 226 0.10 21.43 -18.83
CA LYS A 226 1.52 21.25 -18.48
C LYS A 226 2.01 19.81 -18.70
N ASP A 227 1.14 18.82 -18.52
CA ASP A 227 1.50 17.39 -18.59
C ASP A 227 0.95 16.77 -19.89
N PHE A 228 1.58 17.13 -21.02
CA PHE A 228 1.16 16.62 -22.33
C PHE A 228 1.73 15.21 -22.57
N ASP A 229 0.84 14.26 -22.84
CA ASP A 229 1.17 12.92 -23.32
C ASP A 229 0.35 12.65 -24.60
N PRO A 230 0.98 12.19 -25.72
CA PRO A 230 0.26 11.91 -26.97
C PRO A 230 -0.83 10.84 -26.85
N LYS A 231 -0.71 9.94 -25.85
CA LYS A 231 -1.61 8.79 -25.68
C LYS A 231 -2.67 9.03 -24.61
N VAL A 232 -2.42 9.92 -23.66
CA VAL A 232 -3.30 10.19 -22.53
C VAL A 232 -3.62 11.67 -22.49
N PRO A 233 -4.88 12.09 -22.67
CA PRO A 233 -5.27 13.49 -22.59
C PRO A 233 -4.88 14.13 -21.25
N PRO A 234 -4.53 15.43 -21.25
CA PRO A 234 -4.19 16.13 -20.02
C PRO A 234 -5.39 16.18 -19.08
N TYR A 235 -5.12 16.26 -17.79
CA TYR A 235 -6.18 16.46 -16.80
C TYR A 235 -6.51 17.95 -16.63
N SER A 236 -7.71 18.20 -16.12
CA SER A 236 -8.18 19.53 -15.73
C SER A 236 -8.32 19.61 -14.21
N GLU A 237 -8.45 20.81 -13.69
CA GLU A 237 -8.63 21.11 -12.28
C GLU A 237 -10.04 21.65 -12.03
N MET A 238 -10.67 21.24 -10.95
CA MET A 238 -11.92 21.78 -10.43
C MET A 238 -11.84 21.80 -8.91
N GLU A 239 -12.32 22.87 -8.30
CA GLU A 239 -12.31 22.97 -6.83
C GLU A 239 -13.04 21.81 -6.17
N GLY A 240 -12.35 21.12 -5.23
CA GLY A 240 -12.84 19.96 -4.52
C GLY A 240 -12.65 18.64 -5.26
N ALA A 241 -12.03 18.61 -6.44
CA ALA A 241 -11.56 17.42 -7.12
C ALA A 241 -10.03 17.39 -7.13
N ASP A 242 -9.43 16.22 -6.94
CA ASP A 242 -7.99 16.01 -7.10
C ASP A 242 -7.59 16.08 -8.58
N MET A 243 -8.48 15.65 -9.46
CA MET A 243 -8.31 15.76 -10.90
C MET A 243 -9.63 15.54 -11.67
N VAL A 244 -9.68 16.12 -12.87
CA VAL A 244 -10.73 15.90 -13.87
C VAL A 244 -10.08 15.38 -15.14
N THR A 245 -10.50 14.19 -15.62
CA THR A 245 -9.91 13.55 -16.81
C THR A 245 -10.89 13.47 -17.95
N GLU A 246 -10.38 13.15 -19.14
CA GLU A 246 -11.23 12.98 -20.32
C GLU A 246 -12.25 11.85 -20.14
N GLY A 247 -11.89 10.74 -19.54
CA GLY A 247 -12.80 9.62 -19.28
C GLY A 247 -12.28 8.27 -19.78
N ILE A 248 -12.87 7.70 -20.85
CA ILE A 248 -12.61 6.32 -21.27
C ILE A 248 -11.15 6.07 -21.65
N ILE A 249 -10.50 6.99 -22.34
CA ILE A 249 -9.09 6.85 -22.77
C ILE A 249 -8.19 6.78 -21.53
N THR A 250 -8.38 7.71 -20.60
CA THR A 250 -7.59 7.72 -19.36
C THR A 250 -7.83 6.47 -18.53
N MET A 251 -9.10 6.05 -18.38
CA MET A 251 -9.45 4.83 -17.64
C MET A 251 -8.91 3.56 -18.31
N GLY A 252 -8.88 3.50 -19.64
CA GLY A 252 -8.26 2.41 -20.40
C GLY A 252 -6.76 2.29 -20.08
N ALA A 253 -6.05 3.41 -20.15
CA ALA A 253 -4.62 3.46 -19.79
C ALA A 253 -4.37 3.08 -18.32
N VAL A 254 -5.22 3.51 -17.39
CA VAL A 254 -5.19 3.10 -15.97
C VAL A 254 -5.34 1.59 -15.83
N SER A 255 -6.31 0.99 -16.54
CA SER A 255 -6.51 -0.46 -16.53
C SER A 255 -5.27 -1.23 -16.97
N GLU A 256 -4.62 -0.79 -18.06
CA GLU A 256 -3.37 -1.40 -18.55
C GLU A 256 -2.21 -1.28 -17.54
N ILE A 257 -2.05 -0.11 -16.92
CA ILE A 257 -1.00 0.10 -15.90
C ILE A 257 -1.22 -0.82 -14.70
N LEU A 258 -2.45 -0.93 -14.19
CA LEU A 258 -2.79 -1.81 -13.08
C LEU A 258 -2.55 -3.29 -13.44
N GLU A 259 -2.96 -3.71 -14.61
CA GLU A 259 -2.77 -5.08 -15.12
C GLU A 259 -1.27 -5.45 -15.20
N ASN A 260 -0.41 -4.52 -15.63
CA ASN A 260 1.03 -4.70 -15.77
C ASN A 260 1.82 -4.50 -14.46
N GLY A 261 1.16 -4.38 -13.30
CA GLY A 261 1.78 -4.35 -11.98
C GLY A 261 2.19 -2.97 -11.47
N ALA A 262 1.71 -1.88 -12.10
CA ALA A 262 1.84 -0.49 -11.64
C ALA A 262 3.25 -0.11 -11.14
N ASN A 263 4.27 -0.43 -11.94
CA ASN A 263 5.65 -0.02 -11.62
C ASN A 263 5.85 1.48 -11.88
N MET A 264 5.50 2.31 -10.87
CA MET A 264 5.45 3.77 -10.98
C MET A 264 6.78 4.40 -11.36
N ASP A 265 7.92 3.79 -11.03
CA ASP A 265 9.25 4.35 -11.32
C ASP A 265 9.59 4.40 -12.81
N ARG A 266 8.89 3.60 -13.60
CA ARG A 266 9.12 3.48 -15.05
C ARG A 266 8.06 4.20 -15.87
N LEU A 267 7.06 4.78 -15.22
CA LEU A 267 5.95 5.43 -15.92
C LEU A 267 6.20 6.93 -16.06
N LYS A 268 5.74 7.48 -17.18
CA LYS A 268 5.72 8.93 -17.41
C LYS A 268 4.63 9.56 -16.54
N ASN A 269 4.88 10.76 -16.05
CA ASN A 269 3.87 11.53 -15.34
C ASN A 269 2.79 12.00 -16.34
N ASN A 270 1.57 11.48 -16.19
CA ASN A 270 0.39 11.86 -16.96
C ASN A 270 -0.88 11.61 -16.14
N ALA A 271 -2.06 11.91 -16.69
CA ALA A 271 -3.32 11.73 -15.99
C ALA A 271 -3.58 10.29 -15.52
N ALA A 272 -3.20 9.29 -16.32
CA ALA A 272 -3.41 7.88 -15.97
C ALA A 272 -2.50 7.43 -14.82
N THR A 273 -1.22 7.80 -14.84
CA THR A 273 -0.28 7.46 -13.75
C THR A 273 -0.67 8.12 -12.44
N ARG A 274 -1.08 9.40 -12.49
CA ARG A 274 -1.57 10.11 -11.30
C ARG A 274 -2.84 9.47 -10.72
N MET A 275 -3.75 9.00 -11.58
CA MET A 275 -4.94 8.28 -11.14
C MET A 275 -4.58 6.93 -10.51
N VAL A 276 -3.61 6.20 -11.07
CA VAL A 276 -3.09 4.95 -10.47
C VAL A 276 -2.48 5.20 -9.11
N GLU A 277 -1.73 6.30 -8.92
CA GLU A 277 -1.20 6.69 -7.61
C GLU A 277 -2.31 6.88 -6.58
N LEU A 278 -3.41 7.55 -6.94
CA LEU A 278 -4.57 7.70 -6.06
C LEU A 278 -5.18 6.34 -5.70
N PHE A 279 -5.37 5.44 -6.67
CA PHE A 279 -5.85 4.08 -6.41
C PHE A 279 -4.95 3.30 -5.47
N LEU A 280 -3.62 3.37 -5.66
CA LEU A 280 -2.67 2.65 -4.82
C LEU A 280 -2.61 3.22 -3.39
N ASN A 281 -2.78 4.52 -3.24
CA ASN A 281 -2.71 5.21 -1.96
C ASN A 281 -4.03 5.17 -1.15
N CYS A 282 -5.16 4.90 -1.79
CA CYS A 282 -6.46 4.75 -1.14
C CYS A 282 -6.79 3.28 -0.84
N ASP A 283 -7.66 3.04 0.11
CA ASP A 283 -8.04 1.70 0.56
C ASP A 283 -9.45 1.33 0.10
N ARG A 284 -10.37 2.29 0.13
CA ARG A 284 -11.75 2.13 -0.28
C ARG A 284 -12.03 3.03 -1.48
N ILE A 285 -12.50 2.43 -2.56
CA ILE A 285 -12.76 3.12 -3.82
C ILE A 285 -14.25 3.00 -4.15
N TRP A 286 -14.90 4.12 -4.33
CA TRP A 286 -16.31 4.16 -4.72
C TRP A 286 -16.44 4.71 -6.13
N PHE A 287 -16.89 3.87 -7.06
CA PHE A 287 -17.27 4.26 -8.41
C PHE A 287 -18.75 4.64 -8.46
N VAL A 288 -19.03 5.87 -8.87
CA VAL A 288 -20.34 6.37 -9.22
C VAL A 288 -20.41 6.46 -10.75
N VAL A 289 -21.20 5.59 -11.36
CA VAL A 289 -21.22 5.38 -12.80
C VAL A 289 -22.57 5.81 -13.37
N GLY A 290 -22.59 6.89 -14.12
CA GLY A 290 -23.76 7.29 -14.87
C GLY A 290 -24.00 6.38 -16.07
N THR A 291 -25.26 6.03 -16.28
CA THR A 291 -25.66 5.04 -17.30
C THR A 291 -26.40 5.66 -18.51
N LYS A 292 -26.47 6.99 -18.59
CA LYS A 292 -27.01 7.68 -19.75
C LYS A 292 -26.10 7.50 -20.97
N ILE A 293 -26.67 7.16 -22.10
CA ILE A 293 -26.02 7.19 -23.41
C ILE A 293 -25.94 8.65 -23.86
N ASN A 294 -24.79 9.08 -24.34
CA ASN A 294 -24.60 10.46 -24.78
C ASN A 294 -25.31 10.69 -26.14
N GLU A 295 -26.38 11.47 -26.14
CA GLU A 295 -27.18 11.75 -27.34
C GLU A 295 -26.43 12.54 -28.44
N ALA A 296 -25.32 13.18 -28.08
CA ALA A 296 -24.49 13.95 -29.02
C ALA A 296 -23.82 13.08 -30.10
N HIS A 297 -23.82 11.79 -29.93
CA HIS A 297 -23.25 10.81 -30.84
C HIS A 297 -24.32 9.74 -31.18
N GLN A 298 -25.42 10.11 -31.81
CA GLN A 298 -26.44 9.19 -32.33
C GLN A 298 -25.91 8.41 -33.54
N ASP A 299 -24.84 7.66 -33.37
CA ASP A 299 -24.41 6.64 -34.32
C ASP A 299 -25.07 5.30 -33.93
N PRO A 300 -25.67 4.55 -34.86
CA PRO A 300 -26.30 3.25 -34.61
C PRO A 300 -25.37 2.21 -33.97
N ASN A 301 -24.05 2.47 -33.92
CA ASN A 301 -23.04 1.63 -33.31
C ASN A 301 -22.80 1.91 -31.81
N MET A 302 -23.57 2.75 -31.15
CA MET A 302 -23.29 3.31 -29.81
C MET A 302 -23.81 2.58 -28.57
N PRO A 303 -24.44 1.42 -28.59
CA PRO A 303 -24.44 0.57 -27.39
C PRO A 303 -23.03 0.29 -26.86
N VAL A 304 -22.02 0.43 -27.74
CA VAL A 304 -20.61 0.13 -27.49
C VAL A 304 -19.98 1.02 -26.42
N GLU A 305 -20.22 2.36 -26.41
CA GLU A 305 -19.52 3.24 -25.44
C GLU A 305 -19.97 3.05 -23.98
N LEU A 306 -21.25 2.85 -23.74
CA LEU A 306 -21.75 2.56 -22.38
C LEU A 306 -21.22 1.21 -21.91
N GLU A 307 -21.20 0.24 -22.80
CA GLU A 307 -20.67 -1.09 -22.51
C GLU A 307 -19.17 -1.05 -22.27
N ILE A 308 -18.41 -0.30 -23.06
CA ILE A 308 -16.97 -0.05 -22.87
C ILE A 308 -16.74 0.60 -21.50
N ARG A 309 -17.48 1.65 -21.14
CA ARG A 309 -17.33 2.31 -19.82
C ARG A 309 -17.58 1.35 -18.67
N ARG A 310 -18.67 0.58 -18.73
CA ARG A 310 -19.00 -0.42 -17.72
C ARG A 310 -17.94 -1.49 -17.61
N ASN A 311 -17.45 -1.98 -18.75
CA ASN A 311 -16.43 -3.03 -18.80
C ASN A 311 -15.09 -2.55 -18.27
N VAL A 312 -14.65 -1.32 -18.61
CA VAL A 312 -13.42 -0.72 -18.08
C VAL A 312 -13.54 -0.51 -16.57
N VAL A 313 -14.67 0.02 -16.07
CA VAL A 313 -14.87 0.18 -14.61
C VAL A 313 -14.84 -1.17 -13.91
N LYS A 314 -15.54 -2.18 -14.42
CA LYS A 314 -15.53 -3.53 -13.84
C LYS A 314 -14.13 -4.15 -13.85
N LYS A 315 -13.40 -3.99 -14.96
CA LYS A 315 -12.02 -4.49 -15.05
C LYS A 315 -11.09 -3.81 -14.03
N ILE A 316 -11.16 -2.49 -13.91
CA ILE A 316 -10.38 -1.76 -12.90
C ILE A 316 -10.77 -2.22 -11.49
N ALA A 317 -12.06 -2.34 -11.19
CA ALA A 317 -12.55 -2.80 -9.89
C ALA A 317 -12.01 -4.19 -9.54
N SER A 318 -12.13 -5.18 -10.44
CA SER A 318 -11.59 -6.54 -10.25
C SER A 318 -10.08 -6.51 -10.02
N LEU A 319 -9.31 -5.73 -10.81
CA LEU A 319 -7.88 -5.58 -10.60
C LEU A 319 -7.54 -4.99 -9.23
N LEU A 320 -8.28 -3.96 -8.80
CA LEU A 320 -8.08 -3.32 -7.51
C LEU A 320 -8.38 -4.27 -6.34
N GLU A 321 -9.44 -5.07 -6.43
CA GLU A 321 -9.80 -6.05 -5.41
C GLU A 321 -8.83 -7.25 -5.38
N GLU A 322 -8.61 -7.89 -6.51
CA GLU A 322 -7.87 -9.16 -6.58
C GLU A 322 -6.35 -8.99 -6.48
N LYS A 323 -5.82 -7.94 -7.12
CA LYS A 323 -4.37 -7.74 -7.23
C LYS A 323 -3.82 -6.74 -6.21
N TYR A 324 -4.63 -5.72 -5.86
CA TYR A 324 -4.21 -4.63 -4.96
C TYR A 324 -4.92 -4.64 -3.61
N LEU A 325 -5.82 -5.62 -3.38
CA LEU A 325 -6.51 -5.84 -2.11
C LEU A 325 -7.25 -4.59 -1.61
N LYS A 326 -7.88 -3.84 -2.54
CA LYS A 326 -8.69 -2.68 -2.24
C LYS A 326 -10.15 -3.08 -2.01
N GLU A 327 -10.87 -2.32 -1.20
CA GLU A 327 -12.33 -2.44 -1.08
C GLU A 327 -12.98 -1.57 -2.17
N VAL A 328 -13.76 -2.18 -3.07
CA VAL A 328 -14.35 -1.46 -4.19
C VAL A 328 -15.88 -1.55 -4.15
N ARG A 329 -16.53 -0.41 -4.33
CA ARG A 329 -17.99 -0.30 -4.49
C ARG A 329 -18.29 0.35 -5.83
N ILE A 330 -19.24 -0.21 -6.57
CA ILE A 330 -19.76 0.38 -7.81
C ILE A 330 -21.25 0.69 -7.61
N GLN A 331 -21.64 1.91 -7.91
CA GLN A 331 -23.02 2.36 -7.90
C GLN A 331 -23.38 2.97 -9.27
N TYR A 332 -24.49 2.56 -9.82
CA TYR A 332 -24.98 3.04 -11.11
C TYR A 332 -26.13 4.05 -10.93
N PHE A 333 -26.13 5.10 -11.79
CA PHE A 333 -27.13 6.18 -11.81
C PHE A 333 -27.74 6.37 -13.18
#